data_38076e6adcf3bc3fc2623f9a59fd7e36
#
_entry.id   38076e6adcf3bc3fc2623f9a59fd7e36
#
_cell.length_a   1.000
_cell.length_b   1.000
_cell.length_c   1.000
_cell.angle_alpha   90.00
_cell.angle_beta   90.00
_cell.angle_gamma   90.00
#
_symmetry.space_group_name_H-M   'P 1'
#
loop_
_entity.id
_entity.type
_entity.pdbx_description
1 polymer ?
#
loop_
_entity_poly.entity_id
_entity_poly.type
_entity_poly.pdbx_seq_one_letter_code
_entity_poly.pdbx_strand_id
1 'polypeptide(L)'
;ENIYIFKNYNIKSFFIGSIFGLVIVYFVRFYSLANNGIRSGYLKINYSIDESAYLLGYSKIKTFKNIHLPFLKNSVFLVIILLLIEIIKELPITLIMRPFNFDTFATTAYTYASQDLLEAAAAPAIILILISSAFILITSKFILNEK
;
A
#
# COMPACT_ATOMS: atom_id res chain seq x y z
N GLU A 1 26.10 4.60 -18.80
CA GLU A 1 25.71 3.94 -20.06
C GLU A 1 24.21 3.99 -20.21
N ASN A 2 23.73 4.59 -21.29
CA ASN A 2 22.32 4.68 -21.58
C ASN A 2 21.87 3.40 -22.28
N ILE A 3 20.93 2.68 -21.66
CA ILE A 3 20.33 1.51 -22.28
C ILE A 3 19.15 2.00 -23.11
N TYR A 4 19.19 1.77 -24.42
CA TYR A 4 18.14 2.13 -25.37
C TYR A 4 17.36 0.89 -25.76
N ILE A 5 16.03 0.88 -25.54
CA ILE A 5 15.13 -0.21 -26.01
C ILE A 5 14.69 0.03 -27.45
N PHE A 6 14.39 1.27 -27.80
CA PHE A 6 14.03 1.68 -29.15
C PHE A 6 14.87 2.89 -29.56
N LYS A 7 15.07 3.05 -30.85
CA LYS A 7 16.03 3.96 -31.49
C LYS A 7 16.10 5.41 -30.98
N ASN A 8 15.20 5.85 -30.08
CA ASN A 8 15.19 7.20 -29.50
C ASN A 8 14.64 7.33 -28.08
N TYR A 9 14.40 6.23 -27.34
CA TYR A 9 13.86 6.32 -25.99
C TYR A 9 14.86 5.81 -24.95
N ASN A 10 15.16 6.67 -23.97
CA ASN A 10 15.98 6.30 -22.82
C ASN A 10 15.07 5.65 -21.75
N ILE A 11 15.32 4.39 -21.39
CA ILE A 11 14.55 3.64 -20.38
C ILE A 11 14.50 4.42 -19.06
N LYS A 12 15.59 5.09 -18.67
CA LYS A 12 15.63 5.89 -17.45
C LYS A 12 14.54 6.95 -17.44
N SER A 13 14.34 7.66 -18.56
CA SER A 13 13.33 8.72 -18.67
C SER A 13 11.89 8.18 -18.64
N PHE A 14 11.69 6.90 -18.97
CA PHE A 14 10.38 6.27 -18.90
C PHE A 14 10.00 5.91 -17.46
N PHE A 15 10.96 5.51 -16.64
CA PHE A 15 10.71 5.13 -15.25
C PHE A 15 10.85 6.30 -14.26
N ILE A 16 11.91 7.09 -14.39
CA ILE A 16 12.18 8.22 -13.49
C ILE A 16 11.38 9.43 -13.97
N GLY A 17 10.57 10.01 -13.09
CA GLY A 17 9.72 11.14 -13.42
C GLY A 17 8.42 10.78 -14.12
N SER A 18 7.99 9.51 -14.07
CA SER A 18 6.68 9.08 -14.55
C SER A 18 5.81 8.52 -13.42
N ILE A 19 4.49 8.73 -13.51
CA ILE A 19 3.54 8.14 -12.56
C ILE A 19 3.62 6.61 -12.61
N PHE A 20 3.81 6.04 -13.79
CA PHE A 20 3.93 4.59 -13.97
C PHE A 20 5.14 4.01 -13.23
N GLY A 21 6.31 4.67 -13.33
CA GLY A 21 7.50 4.27 -12.59
C GLY A 21 7.30 4.35 -11.07
N LEU A 22 6.66 5.43 -10.59
CA LEU A 22 6.33 5.61 -9.17
C LEU A 22 5.42 4.49 -8.66
N VAL A 23 4.37 4.14 -9.41
CA VAL A 23 3.43 3.07 -9.03
C VAL A 23 4.13 1.71 -8.97
N ILE A 24 4.99 1.38 -9.94
CA ILE A 24 5.75 0.13 -9.94
C ILE A 24 6.65 0.04 -8.70
N VAL A 25 7.37 1.12 -8.37
CA VAL A 25 8.26 1.12 -7.21
C VAL A 25 7.48 1.01 -5.91
N TYR A 26 6.33 1.67 -5.80
CA TYR A 26 5.43 1.49 -4.65
C TYR A 26 4.94 0.04 -4.54
N PHE A 27 4.55 -0.58 -5.65
CA PHE A 27 4.14 -1.98 -5.66
C PHE A 27 5.24 -2.90 -5.12
N VAL A 28 6.48 -2.74 -5.60
CA VAL A 28 7.63 -3.52 -5.13
C VAL A 28 7.90 -3.28 -3.64
N ARG A 29 7.91 -2.01 -3.23
CA ARG A 29 8.20 -1.63 -1.84
C ARG A 29 7.19 -2.19 -0.86
N PHE A 30 5.92 -2.04 -1.15
CA PHE A 30 4.83 -2.43 -0.25
C PHE A 30 4.36 -3.88 -0.43
N TYR A 31 4.90 -4.60 -1.43
CA TYR A 31 4.55 -6.00 -1.68
C TYR A 31 4.76 -6.89 -0.44
N SER A 32 5.90 -6.76 0.23
CA SER A 32 6.21 -7.57 1.42
C SER A 32 5.21 -7.32 2.55
N LEU A 33 4.82 -6.06 2.78
CA LEU A 33 3.84 -5.68 3.78
C LEU A 33 2.46 -6.28 3.46
N ALA A 34 2.02 -6.15 2.22
CA ALA A 34 0.77 -6.73 1.74
C ALA A 34 0.74 -8.25 1.88
N ASN A 35 1.79 -8.92 1.40
CA ASN A 35 1.91 -10.37 1.43
C ASN A 35 1.91 -10.91 2.86
N ASN A 36 2.68 -10.32 3.76
CA ASN A 36 2.73 -10.74 5.15
C ASN A 36 1.40 -10.54 5.88
N GLY A 37 0.72 -9.43 5.61
CA GLY A 37 -0.59 -9.17 6.20
C GLY A 37 -1.67 -10.16 5.73
N ILE A 38 -1.73 -10.44 4.44
CA ILE A 38 -2.68 -11.42 3.87
C ILE A 38 -2.33 -12.83 4.36
N ARG A 39 -1.05 -13.20 4.38
CA ARG A 39 -0.57 -14.49 4.87
C ARG A 39 -0.94 -14.71 6.34
N SER A 40 -0.80 -13.69 7.18
CA SER A 40 -1.22 -13.74 8.58
C SER A 40 -2.73 -14.03 8.72
N GLY A 41 -3.56 -13.43 7.87
CA GLY A 41 -4.98 -13.74 7.79
C GLY A 41 -5.26 -15.17 7.36
N TYR A 42 -4.52 -15.67 6.38
CA TYR A 42 -4.68 -17.02 5.86
C TYR A 42 -4.29 -18.11 6.89
N LEU A 43 -3.27 -17.87 7.70
CA LEU A 43 -2.82 -18.79 8.74
C LEU A 43 -3.85 -18.99 9.87
N LYS A 44 -4.87 -18.13 9.96
CA LYS A 44 -5.98 -18.30 10.90
C LYS A 44 -7.01 -19.34 10.44
N ILE A 45 -6.98 -19.74 9.18
CA ILE A 45 -7.90 -20.73 8.60
C ILE A 45 -7.34 -22.11 8.92
N ASN A 46 -8.12 -22.92 9.64
CA ASN A 46 -7.71 -24.27 9.99
C ASN A 46 -7.75 -25.19 8.74
N TYR A 47 -6.75 -26.04 8.59
CA TYR A 47 -6.66 -27.00 7.48
C TYR A 47 -7.86 -27.95 7.42
N SER A 48 -8.46 -28.30 8.56
CA SER A 48 -9.67 -29.14 8.64
C SER A 48 -10.88 -28.57 7.88
N ILE A 49 -10.92 -27.25 7.66
CA ILE A 49 -11.97 -26.60 6.87
C ILE A 49 -11.86 -27.00 5.41
N ASP A 50 -10.66 -27.10 4.87
CA ASP A 50 -10.41 -27.55 3.50
C ASP A 50 -10.79 -29.02 3.31
N GLU A 51 -10.43 -29.88 4.25
CA GLU A 51 -10.81 -31.29 4.24
C GLU A 51 -12.33 -31.47 4.25
N SER A 52 -13.01 -30.73 5.14
CA SER A 52 -14.47 -30.76 5.23
C SER A 52 -15.14 -30.29 3.94
N ALA A 53 -14.60 -29.25 3.31
CA ALA A 53 -15.10 -28.72 2.04
C ALA A 53 -14.94 -29.76 0.91
N TYR A 54 -13.82 -30.48 0.85
CA TYR A 54 -13.59 -31.52 -0.14
C TYR A 54 -14.53 -32.73 0.07
N LEU A 55 -14.78 -33.12 1.32
CA LEU A 55 -15.77 -34.17 1.63
C LEU A 55 -17.18 -33.79 1.17
N LEU A 56 -17.52 -32.50 1.19
CA LEU A 56 -18.79 -31.97 0.67
C LEU A 56 -18.81 -31.80 -0.88
N GLY A 57 -17.75 -32.23 -1.57
CA GLY A 57 -17.67 -32.17 -3.03
C GLY A 57 -17.31 -30.79 -3.59
N TYR A 58 -16.75 -29.89 -2.77
CA TYR A 58 -16.28 -28.59 -3.25
C TYR A 58 -14.95 -28.75 -4.02
N SER A 59 -14.87 -28.17 -5.20
CA SER A 59 -13.60 -28.03 -5.93
C SER A 59 -12.71 -26.96 -5.26
N LYS A 60 -11.39 -26.99 -5.52
CA LYS A 60 -10.43 -26.01 -4.99
C LYS A 60 -10.85 -24.55 -5.20
N ILE A 61 -11.34 -24.23 -6.41
CA ILE A 61 -11.80 -22.87 -6.76
C ILE A 61 -13.05 -22.51 -5.96
N LYS A 62 -13.98 -23.45 -5.79
CA LYS A 62 -15.22 -23.24 -5.04
C LYS A 62 -14.93 -23.04 -3.54
N THR A 63 -14.02 -23.84 -2.98
CA THR A 63 -13.52 -23.69 -1.59
C THR A 63 -12.88 -22.32 -1.39
N PHE A 64 -11.98 -21.91 -2.29
CA PHE A 64 -11.35 -20.60 -2.21
C PHE A 64 -12.37 -19.47 -2.25
N LYS A 65 -13.30 -19.47 -3.21
CA LYS A 65 -14.27 -18.39 -3.40
C LYS A 65 -15.32 -18.32 -2.28
N ASN A 66 -15.80 -19.47 -1.81
CA ASN A 66 -16.93 -19.52 -0.86
C ASN A 66 -16.49 -19.58 0.59
N ILE A 67 -15.27 -20.02 0.88
CA ILE A 67 -14.76 -20.18 2.25
C ILE A 67 -13.60 -19.22 2.51
N HIS A 68 -12.48 -19.37 1.77
CA HIS A 68 -11.29 -18.56 2.07
C HIS A 68 -11.52 -17.06 1.86
N LEU A 69 -12.14 -16.66 0.74
CA LEU A 69 -12.33 -15.25 0.42
C LEU A 69 -13.20 -14.51 1.46
N PRO A 70 -14.32 -15.06 1.94
CA PRO A 70 -15.09 -14.45 3.04
C PRO A 70 -14.32 -14.36 4.36
N PHE A 71 -13.52 -15.38 4.70
CA PHE A 71 -12.67 -15.35 5.89
C PHE A 71 -11.55 -14.33 5.81
N LEU A 72 -10.97 -14.14 4.62
CA LEU A 72 -9.85 -13.23 4.39
C LEU A 72 -10.28 -11.77 4.24
N LYS A 73 -11.56 -11.48 3.95
CA LYS A 73 -12.02 -10.11 3.63
C LYS A 73 -11.61 -9.07 4.67
N ASN A 74 -11.68 -9.43 5.96
CA ASN A 74 -11.34 -8.54 7.06
C ASN A 74 -9.83 -8.30 7.13
N SER A 75 -9.02 -9.34 6.95
CA SER A 75 -7.56 -9.23 6.89
C SER A 75 -7.12 -8.41 5.68
N VAL A 76 -7.74 -8.61 4.52
CA VAL A 76 -7.47 -7.83 3.30
C VAL A 76 -7.84 -6.36 3.51
N PHE A 77 -9.00 -6.08 4.12
CA PHE A 77 -9.42 -4.71 4.43
C PHE A 77 -8.42 -4.00 5.34
N LEU A 78 -7.97 -4.66 6.42
CA LEU A 78 -6.96 -4.11 7.32
C LEU A 78 -5.63 -3.85 6.62
N VAL A 79 -5.20 -4.77 5.74
CA VAL A 79 -3.98 -4.60 4.94
C VAL A 79 -4.10 -3.41 4.00
N ILE A 80 -5.25 -3.22 3.35
CA ILE A 80 -5.48 -2.07 2.46
C ILE A 80 -5.35 -0.75 3.24
N ILE A 81 -5.97 -0.64 4.41
CA ILE A 81 -5.85 0.58 5.23
C ILE A 81 -4.40 0.81 5.65
N LEU A 82 -3.70 -0.24 6.08
CA LEU A 82 -2.29 -0.14 6.48
C LEU A 82 -1.42 0.35 5.32
N LEU A 83 -1.63 -0.20 4.11
CA LEU A 83 -0.94 0.23 2.90
C LEU A 83 -1.23 1.69 2.55
N LEU A 84 -2.48 2.13 2.68
CA LEU A 84 -2.85 3.54 2.44
C LEU A 84 -2.09 4.48 3.40
N ILE A 85 -2.01 4.14 4.69
CA ILE A 85 -1.25 4.93 5.66
C ILE A 85 0.23 5.00 5.27
N GLU A 86 0.84 3.88 4.89
CA GLU A 86 2.25 3.82 4.50
C GLU A 86 2.52 4.61 3.20
N ILE A 87 1.65 4.53 2.21
CA ILE A 87 1.78 5.25 0.94
C ILE A 87 1.64 6.76 1.13
N ILE A 88 0.68 7.21 1.93
CA ILE A 88 0.43 8.65 2.15
C ILE A 88 1.63 9.34 2.80
N LYS A 89 2.32 8.67 3.71
CA LYS A 89 3.50 9.21 4.40
C LYS A 89 4.83 8.87 3.71
N GLU A 90 4.79 8.17 2.56
CA GLU A 90 6.01 7.79 1.85
C GLU A 90 6.72 9.02 1.27
N LEU A 91 7.94 9.25 1.70
CA LEU A 91 8.74 10.40 1.32
C LEU A 91 9.94 10.05 0.43
N PRO A 92 10.87 9.15 0.82
CA PRO A 92 12.14 8.93 0.11
C PRO A 92 11.97 8.54 -1.36
N ILE A 93 11.10 7.56 -1.62
CA ILE A 93 10.87 7.06 -2.98
C ILE A 93 10.12 8.09 -3.80
N THR A 94 9.13 8.76 -3.20
CA THR A 94 8.35 9.79 -3.87
C THR A 94 9.24 10.95 -4.32
N LEU A 95 10.17 11.41 -3.49
CA LEU A 95 11.11 12.47 -3.85
C LEU A 95 11.99 12.12 -5.05
N ILE A 96 12.41 10.84 -5.17
CA ILE A 96 13.31 10.40 -6.24
C ILE A 96 12.54 10.11 -7.53
N MET A 97 11.34 9.53 -7.44
CA MET A 97 10.63 8.96 -8.57
C MET A 97 9.48 9.82 -9.08
N ARG A 98 9.07 10.84 -8.32
CA ARG A 98 7.91 11.67 -8.69
C ARG A 98 8.08 12.37 -10.03
N PRO A 99 7.02 12.50 -10.82
CA PRO A 99 7.00 13.34 -12.00
C PRO A 99 7.20 14.81 -11.64
N PHE A 100 7.62 15.59 -12.63
CA PHE A 100 7.68 17.04 -12.48
C PHE A 100 6.28 17.60 -12.17
N ASN A 101 6.19 18.57 -11.28
CA ASN A 101 4.95 19.15 -10.75
C ASN A 101 4.00 18.17 -10.03
N PHE A 102 4.49 17.03 -9.58
CA PHE A 102 3.73 16.10 -8.76
C PHE A 102 4.25 16.14 -7.33
N ASP A 103 3.45 16.71 -6.42
CA ASP A 103 3.77 16.79 -5.01
C ASP A 103 2.72 16.06 -4.15
N THR A 104 3.21 15.36 -3.13
CA THR A 104 2.39 14.79 -2.05
C THR A 104 2.51 15.70 -0.83
N PHE A 105 1.60 15.55 0.15
CA PHE A 105 1.72 16.30 1.42
C PHE A 105 3.07 16.03 2.11
N ALA A 106 3.59 14.80 2.03
CA ALA A 106 4.89 14.43 2.60
C ALA A 106 6.04 15.16 1.90
N THR A 107 6.05 15.21 0.56
CA THR A 107 7.10 15.91 -0.19
C THR A 107 7.01 17.41 -0.04
N THR A 108 5.80 17.96 0.02
CA THR A 108 5.59 19.41 0.25
C THR A 108 6.06 19.83 1.64
N ALA A 109 5.68 19.11 2.69
CA ALA A 109 6.14 19.37 4.04
C ALA A 109 7.66 19.32 4.14
N TYR A 110 8.28 18.31 3.55
CA TYR A 110 9.73 18.16 3.51
C TYR A 110 10.41 19.30 2.75
N THR A 111 9.88 19.68 1.59
CA THR A 111 10.46 20.76 0.76
C THR A 111 10.46 22.08 1.51
N TYR A 112 9.35 22.45 2.15
CA TYR A 112 9.29 23.67 2.97
C TYR A 112 10.21 23.60 4.19
N ALA A 113 10.22 22.46 4.90
CA ALA A 113 11.09 22.29 6.05
C ALA A 113 12.59 22.38 5.69
N SER A 114 12.97 21.82 4.54
CA SER A 114 14.36 21.87 4.05
C SER A 114 14.82 23.28 3.61
N GLN A 115 13.88 24.20 3.42
CA GLN A 115 14.12 25.60 3.09
C GLN A 115 13.96 26.53 4.32
N ASP A 116 13.91 25.97 5.53
CA ASP A 116 13.67 26.69 6.79
C ASP A 116 12.32 27.43 6.86
N LEU A 117 11.37 27.11 5.96
CA LEU A 117 10.02 27.64 5.92
C LEU A 117 9.08 26.83 6.83
N LEU A 118 9.37 26.79 8.14
CA LEU A 118 8.66 25.93 9.09
C LEU A 118 7.16 26.24 9.19
N GLU A 119 6.77 27.51 9.11
CA GLU A 119 5.35 27.91 9.11
C GLU A 119 4.59 27.35 7.90
N ALA A 120 5.20 27.37 6.71
CA ALA A 120 4.61 26.82 5.51
C ALA A 120 4.58 25.26 5.53
N ALA A 121 5.59 24.63 6.15
CA ALA A 121 5.65 23.19 6.33
C ALA A 121 4.59 22.66 7.29
N ALA A 122 4.13 23.47 8.24
CA ALA A 122 3.19 23.05 9.27
C ALA A 122 1.83 22.60 8.69
N ALA A 123 1.30 23.32 7.71
CA ALA A 123 -0.01 23.00 7.12
C ALA A 123 -0.06 21.59 6.48
N PRO A 124 0.81 21.24 5.53
CA PRO A 124 0.81 19.88 4.94
C PRO A 124 1.17 18.78 5.97
N ALA A 125 2.02 19.09 6.97
CA ALA A 125 2.34 18.14 8.04
C ALA A 125 1.13 17.83 8.93
N ILE A 126 0.36 18.85 9.31
CA ILE A 126 -0.87 18.68 10.11
C ILE A 126 -1.90 17.86 9.33
N ILE A 127 -2.10 18.15 8.04
CA ILE A 127 -3.02 17.39 7.19
C ILE A 127 -2.60 15.90 7.15
N LEU A 128 -1.31 15.61 6.98
CA LEU A 128 -0.77 14.25 7.01
C LEU A 128 -1.07 13.52 8.32
N ILE A 129 -0.86 14.19 9.47
CA ILE A 129 -1.12 13.64 10.79
C ILE A 129 -2.62 13.36 10.95
N LEU A 130 -3.49 14.29 10.56
CA LEU A 130 -4.94 14.14 10.67
C LEU A 130 -5.45 12.96 9.81
N ILE A 131 -5.01 12.87 8.57
CA ILE A 131 -5.41 11.77 7.68
C ILE A 131 -4.92 10.43 8.24
N SER A 132 -3.64 10.35 8.62
CA SER A 132 -3.07 9.11 9.16
C SER A 132 -3.74 8.68 10.47
N SER A 133 -4.02 9.62 11.37
CA SER A 133 -4.71 9.35 12.63
C SER A 133 -6.15 8.87 12.40
N ALA A 134 -6.87 9.45 11.44
CA ALA A 134 -8.21 9.00 11.08
C ALA A 134 -8.22 7.55 10.60
N PHE A 135 -7.28 7.16 9.73
CA PHE A 135 -7.14 5.77 9.29
C PHE A 135 -6.79 4.81 10.43
N ILE A 136 -5.91 5.24 11.36
CA ILE A 136 -5.57 4.44 12.55
C ILE A 136 -6.80 4.24 13.44
N LEU A 137 -7.60 5.27 13.67
CA LEU A 137 -8.82 5.17 14.45
C LEU A 137 -9.86 4.23 13.80
N ILE A 138 -10.03 4.31 12.48
CA ILE A 138 -10.89 3.38 11.74
C ILE A 138 -10.42 1.94 11.93
N THR A 139 -9.12 1.69 11.78
CA THR A 139 -8.52 0.35 11.95
C THR A 139 -8.71 -0.18 13.36
N SER A 140 -8.47 0.66 14.37
CA SER A 140 -8.63 0.31 15.78
C SER A 140 -10.09 -0.08 16.09
N LYS A 141 -11.04 0.74 15.65
CA LYS A 141 -12.47 0.48 15.84
C LYS A 141 -12.91 -0.82 15.14
N PHE A 142 -12.38 -1.08 13.96
CA PHE A 142 -12.68 -2.30 13.21
C PHE A 142 -12.18 -3.56 13.94
N ILE A 143 -10.94 -3.53 14.47
CA ILE A 143 -10.35 -4.64 15.24
C ILE A 143 -11.13 -4.90 16.55
N LEU A 144 -11.58 -3.83 17.21
CA LEU A 144 -12.35 -3.97 18.47
C LEU A 144 -13.74 -4.58 18.24
N ASN A 145 -14.36 -4.33 17.08
CA ASN A 145 -15.67 -4.89 16.75
C ASN A 145 -15.61 -6.37 16.29
N GLU A 146 -14.43 -6.90 16.02
CA GLU A 146 -14.24 -8.32 15.64
C GLU A 146 -14.06 -9.26 16.85
N LYS A 147 -13.98 -8.73 18.05
CA LYS A 147 -13.95 -9.50 19.30
C LYS A 147 -15.36 -9.69 19.85
#